data_89561fe7a27d57e17d613156b9c58481
#
_entry.id   89561fe7a27d57e17d613156b9c58481
#
_cell.length_a   1.000
_cell.length_b   1.000
_cell.length_c   1.000
_cell.angle_alpha   90.00
_cell.angle_beta   90.00
_cell.angle_gamma   90.00
#
_symmetry.space_group_name_H-M   'P 1'
#
loop_
_entity.id
_entity.type
_entity.pdbx_description
1 polymer ?
#
loop_
_entity_poly.entity_id
_entity_poly.type
_entity_poly.pdbx_seq_one_letter_code
_entity_poly.pdbx_strand_id
1 'polypeptide(L)'
;LGLMLQPNSYTDFNAHPEFDEVFKLWTQGDNFRGMDLARLWSLMLNIKHVLGSRSEGALAELGVYKGNSSAVLSHYARKFGRKMYLADTFVGFDSTQIEGETAVSDGKVAAFKDTSLELAKRVVGDYEGNRWCVGMFPDSISPEMRDDSFAFVSIDCDIYQPIAEGLQFFWPRMVPGGMIFVHDYSSGHWPGATQAVDEFRVREKVEGILLSDLSGTYALAKPGQ
;
A
#
# COMPACT_ATOMS: atom_id res chain seq x y z
N LEU A 1 28.00 -0.60 -7.02
CA LEU A 1 27.24 -1.32 -8.08
C LEU A 1 26.75 -2.62 -7.48
N GLY A 2 25.54 -2.63 -6.94
CA GLY A 2 24.86 -3.87 -6.57
C GLY A 2 24.41 -4.57 -7.84
N LEU A 3 25.04 -5.65 -8.20
CA LEU A 3 24.50 -6.58 -9.18
C LEU A 3 23.29 -7.23 -8.55
N MET A 4 22.09 -6.78 -8.88
CA MET A 4 20.90 -7.56 -8.61
C MET A 4 20.87 -8.73 -9.58
N LEU A 5 21.36 -9.89 -9.14
CA LEU A 5 21.13 -11.15 -9.82
C LEU A 5 19.65 -11.50 -9.61
N GLN A 6 18.82 -11.14 -10.58
CA GLN A 6 17.46 -11.64 -10.60
C GLN A 6 17.50 -13.14 -10.87
N PRO A 7 16.86 -13.99 -10.06
CA PRO A 7 16.72 -15.41 -10.38
C PRO A 7 16.06 -15.59 -11.75
N ASN A 8 16.42 -16.62 -12.48
CA ASN A 8 15.84 -16.90 -13.81
C ASN A 8 14.30 -17.01 -13.78
N SER A 9 13.71 -17.37 -12.64
CA SER A 9 12.25 -17.38 -12.43
C SER A 9 11.58 -16.02 -12.59
N TYR A 10 12.32 -14.91 -12.51
CA TYR A 10 11.76 -13.57 -12.76
C TYR A 10 11.55 -13.28 -14.26
N THR A 11 12.12 -14.05 -15.14
CA THR A 11 11.83 -13.93 -16.59
C THR A 11 10.39 -14.34 -16.93
N ASP A 12 9.75 -15.14 -16.08
CA ASP A 12 8.36 -15.60 -16.28
C ASP A 12 7.33 -14.50 -16.02
N PHE A 13 7.70 -13.41 -15.34
CA PHE A 13 6.81 -12.24 -15.19
C PHE A 13 6.40 -11.70 -16.55
N ASN A 14 7.34 -11.61 -17.48
CA ASN A 14 7.08 -11.10 -18.83
C ASN A 14 6.13 -12.00 -19.64
N ALA A 15 5.96 -13.27 -19.24
CA ALA A 15 5.00 -14.18 -19.87
C ALA A 15 3.57 -14.02 -19.33
N HIS A 16 3.37 -13.29 -18.22
CA HIS A 16 2.03 -13.05 -17.69
C HIS A 16 1.29 -12.01 -18.54
N PRO A 17 0.07 -12.29 -19.02
CA PRO A 17 -0.63 -11.46 -20.00
C PRO A 17 -0.86 -10.00 -19.59
N GLU A 18 -0.92 -9.72 -18.29
CA GLU A 18 -1.19 -8.39 -17.76
C GLU A 18 0.08 -7.70 -17.21
N PHE A 19 1.23 -8.37 -17.21
CA PHE A 19 2.41 -7.83 -16.54
C PHE A 19 2.90 -6.52 -17.17
N ASP A 20 2.97 -6.46 -18.50
CA ASP A 20 3.41 -5.26 -19.22
C ASP A 20 2.51 -4.05 -18.95
N GLU A 21 1.21 -4.27 -18.80
CA GLU A 21 0.24 -3.21 -18.49
C GLU A 21 0.46 -2.67 -17.08
N VAL A 22 0.51 -3.54 -16.07
CA VAL A 22 0.71 -3.11 -14.68
C VAL A 22 2.13 -2.58 -14.44
N PHE A 23 3.13 -3.09 -15.15
CA PHE A 23 4.49 -2.56 -15.10
C PHE A 23 4.58 -1.12 -15.62
N LYS A 24 3.86 -0.79 -16.68
CA LYS A 24 3.76 0.60 -17.17
C LYS A 24 3.12 1.52 -16.12
N LEU A 25 2.07 1.07 -15.46
CA LEU A 25 1.44 1.82 -14.36
C LEU A 25 2.40 2.03 -13.19
N TRP A 26 3.10 0.96 -12.80
CA TRP A 26 4.09 0.98 -11.72
C TRP A 26 5.25 1.93 -11.97
N THR A 27 5.68 2.07 -13.22
CA THR A 27 6.87 2.83 -13.62
C THR A 27 6.56 4.21 -14.19
N GLN A 28 5.29 4.60 -14.29
CA GLN A 28 4.92 5.90 -14.84
C GLN A 28 5.29 7.07 -13.90
N GLY A 29 5.52 8.24 -14.48
CA GLY A 29 5.96 9.42 -13.74
C GLY A 29 7.45 9.38 -13.38
N ASP A 30 7.94 10.45 -12.73
CA ASP A 30 9.35 10.66 -12.41
C ASP A 30 9.83 9.91 -11.16
N ASN A 31 9.03 8.98 -10.64
CA ASN A 31 9.29 8.32 -9.37
C ASN A 31 9.61 6.83 -9.51
N PHE A 32 10.34 6.48 -10.52
CA PHE A 32 10.86 5.13 -10.64
C PHE A 32 11.90 4.85 -9.55
N ARG A 33 11.46 4.41 -8.38
CA ARG A 33 12.33 3.94 -7.30
C ARG A 33 12.68 2.48 -7.54
N GLY A 34 13.61 2.26 -8.49
CA GLY A 34 14.19 0.94 -8.66
C GLY A 34 13.16 -0.15 -8.94
N MET A 35 13.62 -1.27 -9.37
CA MET A 35 12.80 -2.37 -9.84
C MET A 35 12.36 -3.27 -8.69
N ASP A 36 11.50 -2.80 -7.78
CA ASP A 36 10.84 -3.73 -6.86
C ASP A 36 9.73 -4.52 -7.57
N LEU A 37 10.18 -5.36 -8.50
CA LEU A 37 9.29 -6.24 -9.25
C LEU A 37 8.64 -7.29 -8.35
N ALA A 38 9.28 -7.67 -7.25
CA ALA A 38 8.70 -8.62 -6.30
C ALA A 38 7.47 -8.02 -5.63
N ARG A 39 7.52 -6.73 -5.26
CA ARG A 39 6.37 -6.00 -4.71
C ARG A 39 5.25 -5.88 -5.74
N LEU A 40 5.56 -5.41 -6.96
CA LEU A 40 4.57 -5.30 -8.03
C LEU A 40 3.88 -6.64 -8.29
N TRP A 41 4.66 -7.72 -8.39
CA TRP A 41 4.15 -9.07 -8.63
C TRP A 41 3.24 -9.54 -7.51
N SER A 42 3.66 -9.33 -6.25
CA SER A 42 2.88 -9.67 -5.08
C SER A 42 1.56 -8.90 -5.02
N LEU A 43 1.57 -7.59 -5.29
CA LEU A 43 0.36 -6.78 -5.39
C LEU A 43 -0.58 -7.32 -6.46
N MET A 44 -0.09 -7.49 -7.69
CA MET A 44 -0.88 -7.95 -8.83
C MET A 44 -1.57 -9.30 -8.55
N LEU A 45 -0.82 -10.29 -8.07
CA LEU A 45 -1.35 -11.63 -7.84
C LEU A 45 -2.39 -11.65 -6.72
N ASN A 46 -2.10 -10.98 -5.60
CA ASN A 46 -2.98 -11.02 -4.44
C ASN A 46 -4.24 -10.17 -4.64
N ILE A 47 -4.15 -9.01 -5.26
CA ILE A 47 -5.34 -8.22 -5.62
C ILE A 47 -6.25 -9.02 -6.55
N LYS A 48 -5.71 -9.64 -7.59
CA LYS A 48 -6.49 -10.49 -8.52
C LYS A 48 -7.14 -11.66 -7.80
N HIS A 49 -6.40 -12.33 -6.92
CA HIS A 49 -6.93 -13.45 -6.14
C HIS A 49 -8.10 -13.02 -5.25
N VAL A 50 -7.91 -11.93 -4.49
CA VAL A 50 -8.94 -11.41 -3.59
C VAL A 50 -10.16 -10.94 -4.36
N LEU A 51 -10.00 -10.09 -5.37
CA LEU A 51 -11.12 -9.52 -6.12
C LEU A 51 -11.84 -10.56 -7.00
N GLY A 52 -11.12 -11.56 -7.51
CA GLY A 52 -11.71 -12.66 -8.27
C GLY A 52 -12.51 -13.64 -7.42
N SER A 53 -12.23 -13.72 -6.11
CA SER A 53 -12.90 -14.64 -5.18
C SER A 53 -13.92 -13.96 -4.26
N ARG A 54 -14.00 -12.62 -4.26
CA ARG A 54 -14.91 -11.83 -3.42
C ARG A 54 -15.80 -10.94 -4.28
N SER A 55 -17.08 -10.91 -3.96
CA SER A 55 -18.07 -10.12 -4.70
C SER A 55 -18.19 -8.68 -4.18
N GLU A 56 -17.63 -8.36 -3.02
CA GLU A 56 -17.80 -7.08 -2.33
C GLU A 56 -16.49 -6.54 -1.74
N GLY A 57 -16.54 -5.34 -1.18
CA GLY A 57 -15.43 -4.64 -0.56
C GLY A 57 -14.68 -3.73 -1.53
N ALA A 58 -14.36 -2.54 -1.05
CA ALA A 58 -13.53 -1.56 -1.74
C ALA A 58 -12.04 -1.92 -1.66
N LEU A 59 -11.23 -1.20 -2.41
CA LEU A 59 -9.79 -1.15 -2.20
C LEU A 59 -9.42 0.15 -1.50
N ALA A 60 -8.31 0.14 -0.77
CA ALA A 60 -7.75 1.35 -0.19
C ALA A 60 -6.23 1.34 -0.22
N GLU A 61 -5.64 2.53 -0.29
CA GLU A 61 -4.24 2.77 0.03
C GLU A 61 -4.12 3.94 1.00
N LEU A 62 -3.37 3.72 2.07
CA LEU A 62 -2.94 4.72 3.03
C LEU A 62 -1.44 4.93 2.85
N GLY A 63 -1.05 6.15 2.43
CA GLY A 63 0.28 6.46 1.95
C GLY A 63 0.38 6.32 0.43
N VAL A 64 -0.13 7.31 -0.29
CA VAL A 64 -0.19 7.35 -1.77
C VAL A 64 1.10 7.89 -2.38
N TYR A 65 1.71 8.87 -1.72
CA TYR A 65 2.91 9.58 -2.20
C TYR A 65 2.73 10.11 -3.64
N LYS A 66 3.43 9.55 -4.62
CA LYS A 66 3.33 9.94 -6.04
C LYS A 66 2.34 9.08 -6.85
N GLY A 67 1.80 8.02 -6.26
CA GLY A 67 0.69 7.26 -6.82
C GLY A 67 1.04 6.02 -7.65
N ASN A 68 2.30 5.53 -7.63
CA ASN A 68 2.70 4.39 -8.47
C ASN A 68 1.99 3.08 -8.08
N SER A 69 1.98 2.72 -6.79
CA SER A 69 1.20 1.59 -6.25
C SER A 69 -0.30 1.83 -6.39
N SER A 70 -0.73 3.05 -6.11
CA SER A 70 -2.13 3.48 -6.28
C SER A 70 -2.63 3.31 -7.71
N ALA A 71 -1.78 3.54 -8.73
CA ALA A 71 -2.16 3.36 -10.13
C ALA A 71 -2.49 1.88 -10.44
N VAL A 72 -1.71 0.96 -9.87
CA VAL A 72 -1.96 -0.49 -9.99
C VAL A 72 -3.24 -0.88 -9.25
N LEU A 73 -3.42 -0.41 -8.01
CA LEU A 73 -4.62 -0.65 -7.22
C LEU A 73 -5.88 -0.10 -7.91
N SER A 74 -5.83 1.14 -8.42
CA SER A 74 -6.92 1.79 -9.14
C SER A 74 -7.25 1.07 -10.46
N HIS A 75 -6.24 0.56 -11.19
CA HIS A 75 -6.45 -0.26 -12.38
C HIS A 75 -7.30 -1.50 -12.05
N TYR A 76 -6.96 -2.23 -11.00
CA TYR A 76 -7.74 -3.40 -10.60
C TYR A 76 -9.10 -3.02 -10.01
N ALA A 77 -9.20 -1.93 -9.24
CA ALA A 77 -10.49 -1.43 -8.78
C ALA A 77 -11.43 -1.16 -9.95
N ARG A 78 -10.95 -0.48 -11.01
CA ARG A 78 -11.70 -0.26 -12.26
C ARG A 78 -12.10 -1.56 -12.92
N LYS A 79 -11.16 -2.49 -13.09
CA LYS A 79 -11.38 -3.77 -13.78
C LYS A 79 -12.47 -4.62 -13.11
N PHE A 80 -12.58 -4.54 -11.78
CA PHE A 80 -13.55 -5.28 -10.98
C PHE A 80 -14.75 -4.44 -10.54
N GLY A 81 -14.88 -3.17 -11.00
CA GLY A 81 -16.00 -2.29 -10.66
C GLY A 81 -16.05 -1.92 -9.17
N ARG A 82 -14.88 -1.69 -8.52
CA ARG A 82 -14.78 -1.40 -7.08
C ARG A 82 -14.38 0.03 -6.82
N LYS A 83 -14.81 0.59 -5.69
CA LYS A 83 -14.27 1.84 -5.20
C LYS A 83 -12.80 1.68 -4.81
N MET A 84 -12.02 2.74 -4.97
CA MET A 84 -10.64 2.85 -4.53
C MET A 84 -10.46 4.11 -3.67
N TYR A 85 -10.13 3.93 -2.40
CA TYR A 85 -9.83 5.02 -1.48
C TYR A 85 -8.33 5.30 -1.45
N LEU A 86 -7.97 6.57 -1.57
CA LEU A 86 -6.60 7.05 -1.70
C LEU A 86 -6.37 8.10 -0.61
N ALA A 87 -5.71 7.71 0.47
CA ALA A 87 -5.51 8.56 1.64
C ALA A 87 -4.03 8.95 1.79
N ASP A 88 -3.76 10.25 1.82
CA ASP A 88 -2.44 10.83 2.02
C ASP A 88 -2.55 12.29 2.44
N THR A 89 -1.53 12.81 3.11
CA THR A 89 -1.41 14.23 3.42
C THR A 89 -0.99 15.06 2.19
N PHE A 90 -0.20 14.46 1.28
CA PHE A 90 0.49 15.09 0.14
C PHE A 90 1.42 16.26 0.53
N VAL A 91 1.84 16.30 1.79
CA VAL A 91 2.80 17.29 2.32
C VAL A 91 3.99 16.66 3.03
N GLY A 92 4.08 15.32 3.00
CA GLY A 92 5.07 14.52 3.72
C GLY A 92 4.66 14.26 5.17
N PHE A 93 5.63 13.85 5.99
CA PHE A 93 5.38 13.50 7.39
C PHE A 93 5.18 14.72 8.29
N ASP A 94 4.29 14.58 9.28
CA ASP A 94 4.23 15.50 10.40
C ASP A 94 5.44 15.31 11.33
N SER A 95 6.06 16.41 11.73
CA SER A 95 7.26 16.39 12.56
C SER A 95 7.06 15.73 13.92
N THR A 96 5.85 15.71 14.44
CA THR A 96 5.51 15.09 15.74
C THR A 96 5.39 13.57 15.65
N GLN A 97 5.16 13.02 14.46
CA GLN A 97 4.96 11.59 14.24
C GLN A 97 6.25 10.82 13.91
N ILE A 98 7.33 11.54 13.58
CA ILE A 98 8.61 10.95 13.13
C ILE A 98 9.64 10.85 14.27
N GLU A 99 9.30 11.27 15.47
CA GLU A 99 10.20 11.17 16.62
C GLU A 99 10.51 9.71 16.94
N GLY A 100 11.78 9.35 16.98
CA GLY A 100 12.23 7.97 17.23
C GLY A 100 12.45 7.11 15.98
N GLU A 101 12.05 7.57 14.79
CA GLU A 101 12.33 6.86 13.55
C GLU A 101 13.80 7.05 13.11
N THR A 102 14.49 5.97 12.75
CA THR A 102 15.90 6.00 12.32
C THR A 102 16.09 6.83 11.05
N ALA A 103 15.10 6.83 10.15
CA ALA A 103 15.15 7.61 8.92
C ALA A 103 15.26 9.13 9.13
N VAL A 104 14.87 9.63 10.31
CA VAL A 104 15.03 11.05 10.68
C VAL A 104 16.51 11.41 10.76
N SER A 105 17.32 10.59 11.41
CA SER A 105 18.77 10.82 11.54
C SER A 105 19.49 10.70 10.19
N ASP A 106 18.94 9.89 9.28
CA ASP A 106 19.50 9.66 7.95
C ASP A 106 19.07 10.73 6.92
N GLY A 107 18.26 11.71 7.31
CA GLY A 107 17.76 12.78 6.44
C GLY A 107 16.74 12.33 5.38
N LYS A 108 16.24 11.09 5.47
CA LYS A 108 15.31 10.50 4.49
C LYS A 108 13.90 11.08 4.56
N VAL A 109 13.53 11.66 5.69
CA VAL A 109 12.20 12.27 5.91
C VAL A 109 11.89 13.39 4.91
N ALA A 110 12.91 14.13 4.46
CA ALA A 110 12.74 15.18 3.47
C ALA A 110 12.34 14.65 2.07
N ALA A 111 12.62 13.37 1.79
CA ALA A 111 12.37 12.77 0.47
C ALA A 111 10.88 12.62 0.12
N PHE A 112 9.97 12.66 1.09
CA PHE A 112 8.54 12.49 0.86
C PHE A 112 7.75 13.79 0.69
N LYS A 113 8.46 14.96 0.67
CA LYS A 113 7.84 16.27 0.43
C LYS A 113 7.70 16.61 -1.05
N ASP A 114 8.31 15.83 -1.94
CA ASP A 114 8.31 16.02 -3.38
C ASP A 114 7.09 15.36 -4.06
N THR A 115 5.92 15.53 -3.46
CA THR A 115 4.62 15.03 -3.93
C THR A 115 3.56 16.12 -3.93
N SER A 116 2.46 15.90 -4.60
CA SER A 116 1.24 16.69 -4.51
C SER A 116 0.03 15.87 -4.97
N LEU A 117 -1.17 16.29 -4.55
CA LEU A 117 -2.42 15.68 -5.00
C LEU A 117 -2.55 15.68 -6.53
N GLU A 118 -2.15 16.77 -7.19
CA GLU A 118 -2.21 16.91 -8.66
C GLU A 118 -1.26 15.95 -9.36
N LEU A 119 -0.06 15.76 -8.80
CA LEU A 119 0.89 14.77 -9.31
C LEU A 119 0.34 13.35 -9.16
N ALA A 120 -0.14 12.99 -7.97
CA ALA A 120 -0.71 11.68 -7.71
C ALA A 120 -1.93 11.39 -8.61
N LYS A 121 -2.83 12.37 -8.78
CA LYS A 121 -3.98 12.22 -9.70
C LYS A 121 -3.54 11.96 -11.15
N ARG A 122 -2.48 12.61 -11.63
CA ARG A 122 -1.96 12.35 -12.98
C ARG A 122 -1.42 10.94 -13.13
N VAL A 123 -0.72 10.44 -12.11
CA VAL A 123 -0.11 9.10 -12.12
C VAL A 123 -1.18 8.03 -11.98
N VAL A 124 -2.12 8.18 -11.05
CA VAL A 124 -3.20 7.22 -10.83
C VAL A 124 -4.20 7.18 -12.00
N GLY A 125 -4.38 8.34 -12.66
CA GLY A 125 -5.33 8.48 -13.76
C GLY A 125 -6.78 8.61 -13.30
N ASP A 126 -7.64 8.89 -14.29
CA ASP A 126 -9.06 9.09 -14.07
C ASP A 126 -9.80 7.76 -13.95
N TYR A 127 -10.43 7.57 -12.81
CA TYR A 127 -11.39 6.51 -12.57
C TYR A 127 -12.50 7.05 -11.67
N GLU A 128 -13.75 6.91 -12.09
CA GLU A 128 -14.91 7.43 -11.34
C GLU A 128 -15.09 6.81 -9.95
N GLY A 129 -14.50 5.62 -9.73
CA GLY A 129 -14.48 4.94 -8.44
C GLY A 129 -13.41 5.45 -7.48
N ASN A 130 -12.46 6.30 -7.91
CA ASN A 130 -11.43 6.86 -7.04
C ASN A 130 -12.03 7.87 -6.05
N ARG A 131 -11.67 7.74 -4.77
CA ARG A 131 -12.08 8.59 -3.64
C ARG A 131 -10.83 9.10 -2.93
N TRP A 132 -10.55 10.38 -3.06
CA TRP A 132 -9.37 11.02 -2.49
C TRP A 132 -9.67 11.54 -1.08
N CYS A 133 -8.90 11.07 -0.09
CA CYS A 133 -8.95 11.49 1.30
C CYS A 133 -7.66 12.25 1.62
N VAL A 134 -7.71 13.58 1.51
CA VAL A 134 -6.53 14.45 1.65
C VAL A 134 -6.43 14.99 3.07
N GLY A 135 -5.32 14.71 3.74
CA GLY A 135 -5.04 15.15 5.10
C GLY A 135 -4.60 14.02 6.02
N MET A 136 -4.48 14.35 7.30
CA MET A 136 -4.05 13.38 8.32
C MET A 136 -5.10 12.28 8.50
N PHE A 137 -4.64 11.04 8.46
CA PHE A 137 -5.46 9.89 8.79
C PHE A 137 -5.50 9.70 10.34
N PRO A 138 -6.65 9.39 10.96
CA PRO A 138 -7.95 9.07 10.34
C PRO A 138 -8.89 10.28 10.17
N ASP A 139 -8.46 11.50 10.46
CA ASP A 139 -9.34 12.68 10.46
C ASP A 139 -9.85 13.06 9.05
N SER A 140 -9.04 12.77 8.03
CA SER A 140 -9.35 13.09 6.62
C SER A 140 -10.32 12.11 5.94
N ILE A 141 -10.74 11.02 6.61
CA ILE A 141 -11.62 10.02 5.99
C ILE A 141 -13.04 10.54 5.81
N SER A 142 -13.59 10.27 4.63
CA SER A 142 -14.99 10.64 4.34
C SER A 142 -15.99 9.76 5.11
N PRO A 143 -17.23 10.22 5.34
CA PRO A 143 -18.30 9.36 5.86
C PRO A 143 -18.48 8.09 5.02
N GLU A 144 -18.41 8.18 3.68
CA GLU A 144 -18.50 7.04 2.79
C GLU A 144 -17.42 5.99 3.10
N MET A 145 -16.16 6.40 3.27
CA MET A 145 -15.06 5.50 3.61
C MET A 145 -15.24 4.85 4.98
N ARG A 146 -15.82 5.59 5.93
CA ARG A 146 -16.05 5.12 7.31
C ARG A 146 -17.06 3.97 7.38
N ASP A 147 -18.05 4.02 6.49
CA ASP A 147 -19.14 3.06 6.45
C ASP A 147 -18.89 1.89 5.46
N ASP A 148 -17.85 1.98 4.65
CA ASP A 148 -17.53 0.96 3.63
C ASP A 148 -16.79 -0.25 4.21
N SER A 149 -16.80 -1.35 3.48
CA SER A 149 -16.01 -2.55 3.74
C SER A 149 -14.89 -2.69 2.71
N PHE A 150 -13.83 -3.44 3.05
CA PHE A 150 -12.62 -3.51 2.22
C PHE A 150 -12.24 -4.94 1.88
N ALA A 151 -11.92 -5.15 0.61
CA ALA A 151 -11.41 -6.42 0.12
C ALA A 151 -9.88 -6.44 0.12
N PHE A 152 -9.25 -5.33 -0.27
CA PHE A 152 -7.79 -5.21 -0.28
C PHE A 152 -7.35 -3.82 0.18
N VAL A 153 -6.39 -3.78 1.11
CA VAL A 153 -5.82 -2.54 1.64
C VAL A 153 -4.30 -2.59 1.56
N SER A 154 -3.69 -1.52 1.06
CA SER A 154 -2.25 -1.26 1.14
C SER A 154 -2.00 -0.16 2.18
N ILE A 155 -1.13 -0.41 3.15
CA ILE A 155 -0.66 0.58 4.12
C ILE A 155 0.84 0.77 3.89
N ASP A 156 1.24 1.95 3.45
CA ASP A 156 2.61 2.29 3.04
C ASP A 156 2.97 3.68 3.56
N CYS A 157 2.98 3.82 4.89
CA CYS A 157 3.16 5.10 5.59
C CYS A 157 4.50 5.20 6.32
N ASP A 158 5.35 4.18 6.19
CA ASP A 158 6.70 4.13 6.77
C ASP A 158 6.73 4.16 8.32
N ILE A 159 5.95 5.02 8.98
CA ILE A 159 6.06 5.35 10.41
C ILE A 159 4.96 4.70 11.27
N TYR A 160 5.24 4.56 12.57
CA TYR A 160 4.40 3.84 13.53
C TYR A 160 2.94 4.30 13.55
N GLN A 161 2.70 5.60 13.79
CA GLN A 161 1.35 6.07 14.13
C GLN A 161 0.32 5.83 13.01
N PRO A 162 0.53 6.27 11.76
CA PRO A 162 -0.45 6.05 10.70
C PRO A 162 -0.62 4.58 10.35
N ILE A 163 0.41 3.72 10.51
CA ILE A 163 0.28 2.28 10.32
C ILE A 163 -0.62 1.68 11.42
N ALA A 164 -0.39 2.02 12.69
CA ALA A 164 -1.20 1.55 13.80
C ALA A 164 -2.67 1.98 13.68
N GLU A 165 -2.91 3.23 13.33
CA GLU A 165 -4.24 3.78 13.09
C GLU A 165 -4.92 3.15 11.87
N GLY A 166 -4.16 2.94 10.78
CA GLY A 166 -4.64 2.25 9.59
C GLY A 166 -5.08 0.82 9.89
N LEU A 167 -4.25 0.04 10.57
CA LEU A 167 -4.60 -1.33 10.97
C LEU A 167 -5.85 -1.35 11.88
N GLN A 168 -5.94 -0.44 12.85
CA GLN A 168 -7.10 -0.34 13.73
C GLN A 168 -8.39 0.04 12.99
N PHE A 169 -8.29 0.89 11.98
CA PHE A 169 -9.43 1.32 11.18
C PHE A 169 -9.88 0.24 10.19
N PHE A 170 -8.95 -0.30 9.41
CA PHE A 170 -9.30 -1.21 8.31
C PHE A 170 -9.64 -2.62 8.78
N TRP A 171 -8.93 -3.18 9.77
CA TRP A 171 -9.10 -4.58 10.16
C TRP A 171 -10.55 -4.99 10.50
N PRO A 172 -11.32 -4.22 11.31
CA PRO A 172 -12.72 -4.58 11.59
C PRO A 172 -13.63 -4.44 10.36
N ARG A 173 -13.19 -3.71 9.34
CA ARG A 173 -13.94 -3.44 8.10
C ARG A 173 -13.54 -4.36 6.94
N MET A 174 -12.56 -5.22 7.14
CA MET A 174 -12.17 -6.20 6.12
C MET A 174 -13.26 -7.24 5.92
N VAL A 175 -13.60 -7.50 4.66
CA VAL A 175 -14.46 -8.64 4.30
C VAL A 175 -13.73 -9.96 4.59
N PRO A 176 -14.43 -11.06 4.90
CA PRO A 176 -13.81 -12.37 5.09
C PRO A 176 -12.96 -12.78 3.89
N GLY A 177 -11.69 -13.13 4.12
CA GLY A 177 -10.70 -13.44 3.10
C GLY A 177 -10.13 -12.22 2.36
N GLY A 178 -10.47 -10.99 2.77
CA GLY A 178 -9.79 -9.78 2.34
C GLY A 178 -8.36 -9.70 2.90
N MET A 179 -7.51 -8.89 2.30
CA MET A 179 -6.09 -8.79 2.68
C MET A 179 -5.68 -7.35 2.99
N ILE A 180 -4.83 -7.19 4.01
CA ILE A 180 -4.08 -5.96 4.28
C ILE A 180 -2.60 -6.24 4.05
N PHE A 181 -1.97 -5.41 3.22
CA PHE A 181 -0.52 -5.37 3.04
C PHE A 181 0.05 -4.17 3.78
N VAL A 182 1.00 -4.40 4.68
CA VAL A 182 1.75 -3.34 5.37
C VAL A 182 3.18 -3.37 4.89
N HIS A 183 3.59 -2.33 4.18
CA HIS A 183 4.95 -2.20 3.65
C HIS A 183 5.93 -1.77 4.75
N ASP A 184 7.22 -1.84 4.46
CA ASP A 184 8.34 -1.47 5.34
C ASP A 184 8.47 -2.25 6.66
N TYR A 185 7.77 -3.36 6.82
CA TYR A 185 7.85 -4.18 8.05
C TYR A 185 9.28 -4.63 8.37
N SER A 186 10.09 -4.95 7.36
CA SER A 186 11.49 -5.38 7.56
C SER A 186 12.50 -4.26 7.29
N SER A 187 12.05 -3.02 7.16
CA SER A 187 12.92 -1.89 6.88
C SER A 187 13.71 -1.49 8.13
N GLY A 188 15.04 -1.52 8.02
CA GLY A 188 15.91 -0.97 9.08
C GLY A 188 15.83 0.55 9.24
N HIS A 189 15.15 1.25 8.32
CA HIS A 189 14.97 2.71 8.37
C HIS A 189 13.69 3.13 9.08
N TRP A 190 12.70 2.23 9.13
CA TRP A 190 11.36 2.48 9.65
C TRP A 190 10.97 1.45 10.73
N PRO A 191 11.64 1.45 11.90
CA PRO A 191 11.37 0.47 12.97
C PRO A 191 9.94 0.58 13.50
N GLY A 192 9.32 1.74 13.39
CA GLY A 192 7.91 1.95 13.75
C GLY A 192 6.94 1.10 12.94
N ALA A 193 7.25 0.79 11.68
CA ALA A 193 6.42 -0.10 10.87
C ALA A 193 6.36 -1.52 11.45
N THR A 194 7.53 -2.08 11.83
CA THR A 194 7.61 -3.39 12.51
C THR A 194 6.85 -3.37 13.82
N GLN A 195 7.08 -2.34 14.65
CA GLN A 195 6.44 -2.21 15.96
C GLN A 195 4.91 -2.16 15.85
N ALA A 196 4.37 -1.33 14.95
CA ALA A 196 2.92 -1.19 14.78
C ALA A 196 2.25 -2.52 14.39
N VAL A 197 2.87 -3.27 13.48
CA VAL A 197 2.36 -4.58 13.05
C VAL A 197 2.46 -5.60 14.17
N ASP A 198 3.58 -5.67 14.89
CA ASP A 198 3.77 -6.65 15.97
C ASP A 198 2.82 -6.41 17.14
N GLU A 199 2.63 -5.18 17.56
CA GLU A 199 1.64 -4.83 18.58
C GLU A 199 0.21 -5.18 18.13
N PHE A 200 -0.11 -4.89 16.87
CA PHE A 200 -1.42 -5.20 16.29
C PHE A 200 -1.69 -6.71 16.28
N ARG A 201 -0.75 -7.53 15.75
CA ARG A 201 -0.94 -8.98 15.65
C ARG A 201 -1.10 -9.66 17.01
N VAL A 202 -0.36 -9.19 18.02
CA VAL A 202 -0.50 -9.69 19.41
C VAL A 202 -1.87 -9.34 19.98
N ARG A 203 -2.32 -8.09 19.81
CA ARG A 203 -3.62 -7.62 20.31
C ARG A 203 -4.79 -8.34 19.67
N GLU A 204 -4.78 -8.47 18.34
CA GLU A 204 -5.87 -9.09 17.57
C GLU A 204 -5.75 -10.62 17.50
N LYS A 205 -4.64 -11.19 17.98
CA LYS A 205 -4.32 -12.65 17.90
C LYS A 205 -4.37 -13.16 16.47
N VAL A 206 -3.76 -12.44 15.57
CA VAL A 206 -3.70 -12.76 14.14
C VAL A 206 -2.26 -12.93 13.70
N GLU A 207 -2.05 -13.78 12.72
CA GLU A 207 -0.76 -13.97 12.08
C GLU A 207 -0.89 -13.66 10.59
N GLY A 208 0.23 -13.27 10.01
CA GLY A 208 0.36 -13.02 8.58
C GLY A 208 1.62 -13.66 8.03
N ILE A 209 1.97 -13.31 6.83
CA ILE A 209 3.20 -13.79 6.16
C ILE A 209 4.03 -12.60 5.68
N LEU A 210 5.35 -12.78 5.74
CA LEU A 210 6.30 -11.85 5.14
C LEU A 210 6.46 -12.15 3.66
N LEU A 211 6.34 -11.12 2.83
CA LEU A 211 6.63 -11.19 1.41
C LEU A 211 8.09 -10.77 1.19
N SER A 212 8.75 -11.39 0.22
CA SER A 212 10.16 -11.18 -0.08
C SER A 212 10.38 -10.06 -1.10
N ASP A 213 9.78 -8.90 -0.86
CA ASP A 213 10.01 -7.66 -1.57
C ASP A 213 11.04 -6.77 -0.86
N LEU A 214 11.40 -5.64 -1.44
CA LEU A 214 12.30 -4.68 -0.79
C LEU A 214 11.58 -4.04 0.41
N SER A 215 12.28 -3.90 1.53
CA SER A 215 11.75 -3.43 2.82
C SER A 215 10.75 -4.40 3.49
N GLY A 216 10.29 -5.43 2.82
CA GLY A 216 9.43 -6.48 3.32
C GLY A 216 8.00 -6.03 3.62
N THR A 217 7.05 -6.58 2.87
CA THR A 217 5.62 -6.39 3.15
C THR A 217 5.12 -7.48 4.10
N TYR A 218 4.41 -7.09 5.16
CA TYR A 218 3.66 -8.01 6.02
C TYR A 218 2.22 -8.13 5.53
N ALA A 219 1.83 -9.32 5.11
CA ALA A 219 0.51 -9.60 4.56
C ALA A 219 -0.39 -10.26 5.61
N LEU A 220 -1.51 -9.61 5.91
CA LEU A 220 -2.57 -10.10 6.81
C LEU A 220 -3.77 -10.52 5.99
N ALA A 221 -4.30 -11.71 6.24
CA ALA A 221 -5.57 -12.17 5.64
C ALA A 221 -6.67 -12.21 6.70
N LYS A 222 -7.82 -11.60 6.40
CA LYS A 222 -8.99 -11.68 7.28
C LYS A 222 -9.51 -13.12 7.28
N PRO A 223 -9.64 -13.77 8.43
CA PRO A 223 -10.20 -15.14 8.47
C PRO A 223 -11.54 -15.22 7.75
N GLY A 224 -11.75 -16.31 7.00
CA GLY A 224 -13.06 -16.68 6.47
C GLY A 224 -14.01 -17.04 7.61
N GLN A 225 -15.29 -16.86 7.40
CA GLN A 225 -16.31 -17.40 8.30
C GLN A 225 -16.41 -18.91 8.12
#